data_aab8898113da440341e8ff29c3550665
#
_entry.id   aab8898113da440341e8ff29c3550665
#
_cell.length_a   1.000
_cell.length_b   1.000
_cell.length_c   1.000
_cell.angle_alpha   90.00
_cell.angle_beta   90.00
_cell.angle_gamma   90.00
#
_symmetry.space_group_name_H-M   'P 1'
#
loop_
_entity.id
_entity.type
_entity.pdbx_description
1 polymer ?
#
loop_
_entity_poly.entity_id
_entity_poly.type
_entity_poly.pdbx_seq_one_letter_code
_entity_poly.pdbx_strand_id
1 'polypeptide(L)'
;MVDAPASESLWRTVRGLPQFWRLLELRTASQFGDGLFQAGLAGGLLFNPERAADPWAVAGAFAVLFLPYSLLGPFAGALLDRWDRRAVLIGANLGRLILVIGVGLLLAVGARDLVVLCGALMVNGFSRFVTSGLSAALPHVVPSHRVVTMNSVATAVGATATFLGANFMLVPRWLFGSGDAGAATIILLVAVPVAVALLLSIRFPRRVLGPDDTARAIHGSVLYAVATGWLFGARTVLGTPTVAATLSGLAAHRMVFGINSLLVLVIVRHTDTHEVAGLGTAVVFVAATGLGSFLANIVTPPAVKRWGRYATANGALVCAAFIQVAGATLQLVVMVACGFLLGLAGQVVKLCADTAMQLDVDDALRGHVFAVQDPLFWLSFIAASTFSAAVLPADGHAPILALSGSLIYLGGLATHALLGRRRLPAN
;
A
#
# COMPACT_ATOMS: atom_id res chain seq x y z
N MET A 1 16.30 44.01 -6.79
CA MET A 1 16.11 43.19 -5.57
C MET A 1 14.62 42.89 -5.50
N VAL A 2 14.23 41.70 -5.97
CA VAL A 2 12.83 41.25 -5.87
C VAL A 2 12.72 40.59 -4.50
N ASP A 3 11.93 41.20 -3.62
CA ASP A 3 11.67 40.65 -2.30
C ASP A 3 11.13 39.20 -2.44
N ALA A 4 11.88 38.25 -1.89
CA ALA A 4 11.38 36.89 -1.76
C ALA A 4 10.16 36.93 -0.84
N PRO A 5 8.99 36.40 -1.26
CA PRO A 5 7.80 36.41 -0.40
C PRO A 5 8.12 35.65 0.88
N ALA A 6 7.89 36.31 2.02
CA ALA A 6 8.03 35.75 3.35
C ALA A 6 7.38 34.37 3.39
N SER A 7 8.10 33.35 3.90
CA SER A 7 7.61 31.98 4.03
C SER A 7 6.37 31.96 4.92
N GLU A 8 5.18 32.07 4.31
CA GLU A 8 3.93 31.84 5.03
C GLU A 8 4.01 30.45 5.65
N SER A 9 3.77 30.37 6.95
CA SER A 9 3.77 29.07 7.63
C SER A 9 2.74 28.17 6.96
N LEU A 10 3.11 26.93 6.64
CA LEU A 10 2.23 25.91 6.03
C LEU A 10 0.86 25.85 6.70
N TRP A 11 0.82 26.07 8.01
CA TRP A 11 -0.40 26.09 8.79
C TRP A 11 -1.36 27.25 8.44
N ARG A 12 -0.83 28.45 8.19
CA ARG A 12 -1.64 29.59 7.71
C ARG A 12 -2.18 29.32 6.32
N THR A 13 -1.38 28.74 5.45
CA THR A 13 -1.80 28.35 4.09
C THR A 13 -2.94 27.35 4.12
N VAL A 14 -2.84 26.29 4.93
CA VAL A 14 -3.87 25.26 5.06
C VAL A 14 -5.17 25.86 5.60
N ARG A 15 -5.10 26.71 6.62
CA ARG A 15 -6.28 27.39 7.18
C ARG A 15 -6.94 28.36 6.21
N GLY A 16 -6.18 28.96 5.31
CA GLY A 16 -6.67 29.84 4.25
C GLY A 16 -7.44 29.13 3.13
N LEU A 17 -7.46 27.77 3.12
CA LEU A 17 -8.12 26.96 2.09
C LEU A 17 -9.25 26.10 2.70
N PRO A 18 -10.46 26.65 2.92
CA PRO A 18 -11.51 25.97 3.68
C PRO A 18 -11.98 24.66 3.04
N GLN A 19 -11.99 24.52 1.71
CA GLN A 19 -12.36 23.29 1.03
C GLN A 19 -11.26 22.22 1.15
N PHE A 20 -9.99 22.64 1.12
CA PHE A 20 -8.86 21.74 1.37
C PHE A 20 -8.85 21.25 2.83
N TRP A 21 -9.16 22.12 3.79
CA TRP A 21 -9.30 21.72 5.19
C TRP A 21 -10.37 20.63 5.37
N ARG A 22 -11.55 20.81 4.79
CA ARG A 22 -12.62 19.79 4.79
C ARG A 22 -12.18 18.48 4.14
N LEU A 23 -11.36 18.55 3.07
CA LEU A 23 -10.81 17.38 2.40
C LEU A 23 -9.81 16.65 3.31
N LEU A 24 -9.00 17.37 4.10
CA LEU A 24 -8.11 16.80 5.11
C LEU A 24 -8.88 16.11 6.23
N GLU A 25 -9.93 16.74 6.75
CA GLU A 25 -10.80 16.13 7.77
C GLU A 25 -11.41 14.81 7.28
N LEU A 26 -11.97 14.81 6.07
CA LEU A 26 -12.52 13.62 5.44
C LEU A 26 -11.44 12.55 5.24
N ARG A 27 -10.25 12.93 4.75
CA ARG A 27 -9.12 12.03 4.57
C ARG A 27 -8.68 11.40 5.90
N THR A 28 -8.56 12.21 6.94
CA THR A 28 -8.18 11.76 8.28
C THR A 28 -9.17 10.73 8.82
N ALA A 29 -10.46 11.03 8.80
CA ALA A 29 -11.49 10.11 9.27
C ALA A 29 -11.50 8.79 8.46
N SER A 30 -11.46 8.89 7.13
CA SER A 30 -11.47 7.72 6.25
C SER A 30 -10.24 6.85 6.45
N GLN A 31 -9.04 7.44 6.46
CA GLN A 31 -7.78 6.67 6.54
C GLN A 31 -7.50 6.14 7.96
N PHE A 32 -7.98 6.82 9.00
CA PHE A 32 -8.01 6.23 10.35
C PHE A 32 -8.89 4.97 10.38
N GLY A 33 -10.08 5.04 9.79
CA GLY A 33 -10.96 3.88 9.63
C GLY A 33 -10.33 2.76 8.81
N ASP A 34 -9.57 3.08 7.75
CA ASP A 34 -8.84 2.09 6.95
C ASP A 34 -7.77 1.37 7.78
N GLY A 35 -6.98 2.13 8.55
CA GLY A 35 -5.95 1.58 9.42
C GLY A 35 -6.55 0.66 10.50
N LEU A 36 -7.61 1.11 11.17
CA LEU A 36 -8.32 0.33 12.19
C LEU A 36 -8.93 -0.95 11.60
N PHE A 37 -9.54 -0.85 10.41
CA PHE A 37 -10.14 -2.00 9.72
C PHE A 37 -9.09 -3.05 9.34
N GLN A 38 -8.00 -2.62 8.69
CA GLN A 38 -6.94 -3.52 8.23
C GLN A 38 -6.23 -4.21 9.39
N ALA A 39 -5.90 -3.46 10.44
CA ALA A 39 -5.27 -4.02 11.62
C ALA A 39 -6.24 -4.90 12.43
N GLY A 40 -7.51 -4.49 12.56
CA GLY A 40 -8.55 -5.28 13.22
C GLY A 40 -8.83 -6.59 12.50
N LEU A 41 -8.90 -6.56 11.16
CA LEU A 41 -9.06 -7.76 10.34
C LEU A 41 -7.85 -8.70 10.48
N ALA A 42 -6.63 -8.17 10.38
CA ALA A 42 -5.41 -8.94 10.57
C ALA A 42 -5.36 -9.55 11.99
N GLY A 43 -5.66 -8.76 13.01
CA GLY A 43 -5.76 -9.25 14.39
C GLY A 43 -6.81 -10.32 14.60
N GLY A 44 -7.98 -10.16 13.97
CA GLY A 44 -9.11 -11.09 14.09
C GLY A 44 -8.97 -12.39 13.28
N LEU A 45 -8.21 -12.38 12.19
CA LEU A 45 -8.01 -13.58 11.37
C LEU A 45 -6.67 -14.26 11.63
N LEU A 46 -5.59 -13.47 11.79
CA LEU A 46 -4.23 -14.01 11.89
C LEU A 46 -3.80 -14.27 13.34
N PHE A 47 -4.31 -13.48 14.29
CA PHE A 47 -3.91 -13.53 15.70
C PHE A 47 -5.08 -13.83 16.64
N ASN A 48 -6.13 -14.45 16.11
CA ASN A 48 -7.25 -14.94 16.90
C ASN A 48 -7.01 -16.39 17.33
N PRO A 49 -7.02 -16.70 18.65
CA PRO A 49 -6.77 -18.06 19.14
C PRO A 49 -7.87 -19.06 18.75
N GLU A 50 -9.06 -18.56 18.47
CA GLU A 50 -10.22 -19.40 18.09
C GLU A 50 -10.13 -19.85 16.62
N ARG A 51 -9.16 -19.31 15.84
CA ARG A 51 -8.98 -19.61 14.41
C ARG A 51 -7.63 -20.28 14.15
N ALA A 52 -7.62 -21.26 13.24
CA ALA A 52 -6.40 -21.99 12.91
C ALA A 52 -5.33 -21.10 12.27
N ALA A 53 -4.05 -21.35 12.61
CA ALA A 53 -2.89 -20.66 12.04
C ALA A 53 -2.44 -21.33 10.75
N ASP A 54 -3.29 -21.33 9.72
CA ASP A 54 -2.98 -21.92 8.42
C ASP A 54 -2.24 -20.91 7.52
N PRO A 55 -1.12 -21.29 6.88
CA PRO A 55 -0.42 -20.44 5.89
C PRO A 55 -1.33 -19.92 4.77
N TRP A 56 -2.30 -20.70 4.33
CA TRP A 56 -3.30 -20.30 3.35
C TRP A 56 -4.23 -19.18 3.82
N ALA A 57 -4.62 -19.20 5.09
CA ALA A 57 -5.42 -18.13 5.68
C ALA A 57 -4.65 -16.82 5.71
N VAL A 58 -3.34 -16.87 6.04
CA VAL A 58 -2.45 -15.68 5.99
C VAL A 58 -2.31 -15.16 4.57
N ALA A 59 -2.05 -16.02 3.60
CA ALA A 59 -1.94 -15.61 2.19
C ALA A 59 -3.27 -15.05 1.66
N GLY A 60 -4.40 -15.64 2.05
CA GLY A 60 -5.75 -15.14 1.75
C GLY A 60 -6.01 -13.75 2.34
N ALA A 61 -5.59 -13.49 3.58
CA ALA A 61 -5.69 -12.19 4.20
C ALA A 61 -4.86 -11.13 3.44
N PHE A 62 -3.64 -11.48 3.02
CA PHE A 62 -2.83 -10.59 2.18
C PHE A 62 -3.49 -10.31 0.83
N ALA A 63 -4.07 -11.32 0.18
CA ALA A 63 -4.80 -11.14 -1.06
C ALA A 63 -5.96 -10.16 -0.88
N VAL A 64 -6.77 -10.33 0.17
CA VAL A 64 -7.90 -9.44 0.48
C VAL A 64 -7.44 -8.02 0.78
N LEU A 65 -6.33 -7.84 1.50
CA LEU A 65 -5.81 -6.52 1.83
C LEU A 65 -5.30 -5.77 0.60
N PHE A 66 -4.62 -6.46 -0.32
CA PHE A 66 -3.84 -5.81 -1.36
C PHE A 66 -4.40 -5.97 -2.79
N LEU A 67 -5.22 -7.00 -3.07
CA LEU A 67 -5.79 -7.23 -4.40
C LEU A 67 -6.66 -6.06 -4.91
N PRO A 68 -7.50 -5.39 -4.08
CA PRO A 68 -8.27 -4.23 -4.53
C PRO A 68 -7.40 -3.07 -5.01
N TYR A 69 -6.22 -2.89 -4.42
CA TYR A 69 -5.28 -1.85 -4.87
C TYR A 69 -4.75 -2.13 -6.27
N SER A 70 -4.56 -3.39 -6.63
CA SER A 70 -4.06 -3.82 -7.94
C SER A 70 -5.15 -3.77 -9.02
N LEU A 71 -6.33 -4.29 -8.72
CA LEU A 71 -7.39 -4.47 -9.70
C LEU A 71 -8.29 -3.25 -9.83
N LEU A 72 -8.72 -2.67 -8.69
CA LEU A 72 -9.72 -1.59 -8.69
C LEU A 72 -9.10 -0.20 -8.85
N GLY A 73 -7.80 -0.03 -8.60
CA GLY A 73 -7.13 1.27 -8.70
C GLY A 73 -7.34 1.97 -10.04
N PRO A 74 -7.00 1.33 -11.18
CA PRO A 74 -7.19 1.91 -12.51
C PRO A 74 -8.64 2.15 -12.87
N PHE A 75 -9.57 1.26 -12.44
CA PHE A 75 -11.00 1.45 -12.65
C PHE A 75 -11.55 2.63 -11.84
N ALA A 76 -11.10 2.77 -10.59
CA ALA A 76 -11.48 3.90 -9.75
C ALA A 76 -11.05 5.23 -10.39
N GLY A 77 -9.83 5.33 -10.94
CA GLY A 77 -9.36 6.50 -11.67
C GLY A 77 -10.25 6.83 -12.86
N ALA A 78 -10.44 5.86 -13.76
CA ALA A 78 -11.24 6.05 -14.98
C ALA A 78 -12.71 6.41 -14.72
N LEU A 79 -13.30 5.93 -13.62
CA LEU A 79 -14.65 6.28 -13.19
C LEU A 79 -14.71 7.67 -12.57
N LEU A 80 -13.71 8.04 -11.75
CA LEU A 80 -13.61 9.35 -11.09
C LEU A 80 -13.38 10.51 -12.07
N ASP A 81 -12.87 10.23 -13.25
CA ASP A 81 -12.74 11.21 -14.33
C ASP A 81 -14.09 11.52 -15.01
N ARG A 82 -15.09 10.65 -14.85
CA ARG A 82 -16.40 10.76 -15.50
C ARG A 82 -17.54 11.08 -14.54
N TRP A 83 -17.45 10.60 -13.31
CA TRP A 83 -18.53 10.71 -12.31
C TRP A 83 -18.32 11.87 -11.36
N ASP A 84 -19.40 12.42 -10.83
CA ASP A 84 -19.33 13.41 -9.75
C ASP A 84 -18.61 12.82 -8.53
N ARG A 85 -17.41 13.30 -8.27
CA ARG A 85 -16.55 12.78 -7.20
C ARG A 85 -17.20 12.87 -5.83
N ARG A 86 -18.02 13.90 -5.59
CA ARG A 86 -18.81 13.99 -4.36
C ARG A 86 -19.78 12.83 -4.23
N ALA A 87 -20.53 12.52 -5.29
CA ALA A 87 -21.47 11.40 -5.30
C ALA A 87 -20.75 10.06 -5.11
N VAL A 88 -19.59 9.87 -5.75
CA VAL A 88 -18.74 8.68 -5.56
C VAL A 88 -18.27 8.56 -4.11
N LEU A 89 -17.80 9.65 -3.48
CA LEU A 89 -17.35 9.63 -2.09
C LEU A 89 -18.50 9.29 -1.12
N ILE A 90 -19.70 9.84 -1.36
CA ILE A 90 -20.89 9.52 -0.55
C ILE A 90 -21.28 8.05 -0.72
N GLY A 91 -21.41 7.58 -1.97
CA GLY A 91 -21.78 6.20 -2.27
C GLY A 91 -20.76 5.18 -1.75
N ALA A 92 -19.46 5.47 -1.92
CA ALA A 92 -18.40 4.61 -1.45
C ALA A 92 -18.34 4.53 0.09
N ASN A 93 -18.47 5.66 0.80
CA ASN A 93 -18.50 5.65 2.26
C ASN A 93 -19.78 4.99 2.81
N LEU A 94 -20.94 5.15 2.15
CA LEU A 94 -22.17 4.47 2.52
C LEU A 94 -22.07 2.95 2.33
N GLY A 95 -21.62 2.50 1.15
CA GLY A 95 -21.41 1.07 0.88
C GLY A 95 -20.40 0.47 1.84
N ARG A 96 -19.31 1.18 2.12
CA ARG A 96 -18.31 0.79 3.11
C ARG A 96 -18.87 0.68 4.52
N LEU A 97 -19.71 1.62 4.95
CA LEU A 97 -20.36 1.59 6.28
C LEU A 97 -21.23 0.34 6.43
N ILE A 98 -22.07 0.05 5.44
CA ILE A 98 -22.94 -1.14 5.44
C ILE A 98 -22.10 -2.43 5.50
N LEU A 99 -21.04 -2.51 4.69
CA LEU A 99 -20.18 -3.69 4.64
C LEU A 99 -19.34 -3.88 5.90
N VAL A 100 -18.84 -2.81 6.51
CA VAL A 100 -18.11 -2.88 7.79
C VAL A 100 -19.00 -3.45 8.89
N ILE A 101 -20.24 -2.97 8.98
CA ILE A 101 -21.23 -3.52 9.93
C ILE A 101 -21.48 -5.00 9.60
N GLY A 102 -21.67 -5.34 8.32
CA GLY A 102 -21.87 -6.73 7.89
C GLY A 102 -20.69 -7.64 8.27
N VAL A 103 -19.45 -7.22 8.01
CA VAL A 103 -18.24 -7.99 8.37
C VAL A 103 -18.12 -8.14 9.90
N GLY A 104 -18.40 -7.08 10.66
CA GLY A 104 -18.40 -7.15 12.12
C GLY A 104 -19.43 -8.15 12.67
N LEU A 105 -20.64 -8.17 12.11
CA LEU A 105 -21.67 -9.14 12.45
C LEU A 105 -21.28 -10.57 12.05
N LEU A 106 -20.68 -10.77 10.87
CA LEU A 106 -20.18 -12.08 10.44
C LEU A 106 -19.13 -12.63 11.42
N LEU A 107 -18.22 -11.77 11.90
CA LEU A 107 -17.26 -12.16 12.92
C LEU A 107 -17.94 -12.49 14.25
N ALA A 108 -18.94 -11.71 14.67
CA ALA A 108 -19.67 -11.93 15.93
C ALA A 108 -20.41 -13.26 15.98
N VAL A 109 -20.88 -13.78 14.83
CA VAL A 109 -21.54 -15.09 14.74
C VAL A 109 -20.58 -16.24 14.40
N GLY A 110 -19.26 -15.98 14.40
CA GLY A 110 -18.24 -17.00 14.09
C GLY A 110 -18.31 -17.52 12.63
N ALA A 111 -18.66 -16.66 11.67
CA ALA A 111 -18.74 -17.05 10.28
C ALA A 111 -17.38 -17.55 9.75
N ARG A 112 -17.43 -18.41 8.69
CA ARG A 112 -16.24 -18.95 8.05
C ARG A 112 -15.35 -17.85 7.50
N ASP A 113 -14.04 -18.02 7.61
CA ASP A 113 -13.02 -17.05 7.17
C ASP A 113 -13.23 -16.56 5.73
N LEU A 114 -13.58 -17.48 4.81
CA LEU A 114 -13.82 -17.13 3.41
C LEU A 114 -14.93 -16.08 3.26
N VAL A 115 -16.02 -16.18 4.03
CA VAL A 115 -17.15 -15.23 3.97
C VAL A 115 -16.72 -13.87 4.52
N VAL A 116 -16.00 -13.87 5.65
CA VAL A 116 -15.41 -12.66 6.25
C VAL A 116 -14.44 -11.99 5.28
N LEU A 117 -13.55 -12.78 4.65
CA LEU A 117 -12.58 -12.31 3.67
C LEU A 117 -13.26 -11.70 2.43
N CYS A 118 -14.33 -12.31 1.91
CA CYS A 118 -15.09 -11.75 0.79
C CYS A 118 -15.73 -10.40 1.17
N GLY A 119 -16.31 -10.28 2.35
CA GLY A 119 -16.84 -9.01 2.85
C GLY A 119 -15.75 -7.95 3.00
N ALA A 120 -14.60 -8.34 3.58
CA ALA A 120 -13.44 -7.46 3.74
C ALA A 120 -12.84 -7.00 2.41
N LEU A 121 -12.81 -7.87 1.40
CA LEU A 121 -12.39 -7.53 0.04
C LEU A 121 -13.25 -6.40 -0.53
N MET A 122 -14.57 -6.49 -0.34
CA MET A 122 -15.50 -5.44 -0.78
C MET A 122 -15.30 -4.13 0.00
N VAL A 123 -15.09 -4.18 1.33
CA VAL A 123 -14.76 -2.99 2.14
C VAL A 123 -13.51 -2.30 1.58
N ASN A 124 -12.43 -3.05 1.35
CA ASN A 124 -11.19 -2.51 0.78
C ASN A 124 -11.39 -1.96 -0.64
N GLY A 125 -12.26 -2.57 -1.44
CA GLY A 125 -12.66 -2.05 -2.75
C GLY A 125 -13.26 -0.65 -2.64
N PHE A 126 -14.24 -0.44 -1.77
CA PHE A 126 -14.83 0.88 -1.53
C PHE A 126 -13.82 1.87 -0.93
N SER A 127 -12.93 1.43 -0.02
CA SER A 127 -11.84 2.25 0.51
C SER A 127 -10.93 2.78 -0.59
N ARG A 128 -10.67 1.96 -1.63
CA ARG A 128 -9.88 2.39 -2.78
C ARG A 128 -10.56 3.51 -3.56
N PHE A 129 -11.88 3.44 -3.78
CA PHE A 129 -12.64 4.53 -4.42
C PHE A 129 -12.57 5.82 -3.61
N VAL A 130 -12.67 5.75 -2.27
CA VAL A 130 -12.55 6.92 -1.39
C VAL A 130 -11.16 7.55 -1.51
N THR A 131 -10.11 6.75 -1.38
CA THR A 131 -8.71 7.23 -1.44
C THR A 131 -8.38 7.85 -2.81
N SER A 132 -8.79 7.20 -3.89
CA SER A 132 -8.60 7.72 -5.25
C SER A 132 -9.42 8.99 -5.47
N GLY A 133 -10.67 9.03 -5.01
CA GLY A 133 -11.54 10.19 -5.10
C GLY A 133 -10.98 11.42 -4.37
N LEU A 134 -10.43 11.24 -3.17
CA LEU A 134 -9.77 12.31 -2.41
C LEU A 134 -8.52 12.84 -3.11
N SER A 135 -7.75 11.96 -3.71
CA SER A 135 -6.53 12.36 -4.45
C SER A 135 -6.89 13.09 -5.76
N ALA A 136 -7.89 12.62 -6.49
CA ALA A 136 -8.38 13.27 -7.71
C ALA A 136 -9.07 14.62 -7.44
N ALA A 137 -9.70 14.79 -6.27
CA ALA A 137 -10.38 16.03 -5.89
C ALA A 137 -9.42 17.15 -5.44
N LEU A 138 -8.20 16.81 -5.01
CA LEU A 138 -7.24 17.75 -4.43
C LEU A 138 -6.94 18.96 -5.33
N PRO A 139 -6.65 18.81 -6.65
CA PRO A 139 -6.37 19.95 -7.53
C PRO A 139 -7.54 20.92 -7.70
N HIS A 140 -8.78 20.52 -7.39
CA HIS A 140 -9.98 21.37 -7.49
C HIS A 140 -10.21 22.25 -6.25
N VAL A 141 -9.55 21.90 -5.14
CA VAL A 141 -9.71 22.62 -3.85
C VAL A 141 -8.44 23.38 -3.44
N VAL A 142 -7.40 23.35 -4.28
CA VAL A 142 -6.11 23.97 -4.03
C VAL A 142 -5.65 24.76 -5.27
N PRO A 143 -5.08 25.98 -5.13
CA PRO A 143 -4.46 26.67 -6.25
C PRO A 143 -3.36 25.86 -6.93
N SER A 144 -3.26 25.93 -8.26
CA SER A 144 -2.36 25.08 -9.08
C SER A 144 -0.89 25.13 -8.62
N HIS A 145 -0.38 26.31 -8.26
CA HIS A 145 1.00 26.50 -7.79
C HIS A 145 1.27 25.88 -6.40
N ARG A 146 0.24 25.47 -5.64
CA ARG A 146 0.36 24.84 -4.31
C ARG A 146 0.00 23.34 -4.30
N VAL A 147 -0.44 22.79 -5.42
CA VAL A 147 -0.92 21.38 -5.49
C VAL A 147 0.13 20.41 -4.97
N VAL A 148 1.40 20.53 -5.38
CA VAL A 148 2.48 19.63 -4.94
C VAL A 148 2.65 19.65 -3.42
N THR A 149 2.73 20.85 -2.83
CA THR A 149 2.91 21.01 -1.38
C THR A 149 1.71 20.49 -0.62
N MET A 150 0.49 20.82 -1.06
CA MET A 150 -0.74 20.39 -0.40
C MET A 150 -0.99 18.89 -0.56
N ASN A 151 -0.56 18.29 -1.66
CA ASN A 151 -0.59 16.84 -1.84
C ASN A 151 0.35 16.12 -0.85
N SER A 152 1.55 16.68 -0.63
CA SER A 152 2.48 16.16 0.39
C SER A 152 1.88 16.23 1.79
N VAL A 153 1.25 17.36 2.15
CA VAL A 153 0.53 17.53 3.43
C VAL A 153 -0.61 16.50 3.55
N ALA A 154 -1.44 16.39 2.52
CA ALA A 154 -2.57 15.46 2.52
C ALA A 154 -2.11 14.00 2.66
N THR A 155 -1.01 13.63 1.99
CA THR A 155 -0.44 12.27 2.07
C THR A 155 0.14 12.01 3.46
N ALA A 156 0.87 12.96 4.04
CA ALA A 156 1.44 12.81 5.37
C ALA A 156 0.35 12.69 6.46
N VAL A 157 -0.67 13.56 6.41
CA VAL A 157 -1.83 13.50 7.31
C VAL A 157 -2.55 12.16 7.19
N GLY A 158 -2.77 11.71 5.97
CA GLY A 158 -3.42 10.43 5.73
C GLY A 158 -2.62 9.24 6.26
N ALA A 159 -1.32 9.18 5.98
CA ALA A 159 -0.44 8.12 6.48
C ALA A 159 -0.41 8.08 8.01
N THR A 160 -0.34 9.26 8.65
CA THR A 160 -0.41 9.39 10.11
C THR A 160 -1.75 8.87 10.64
N ALA A 161 -2.86 9.23 10.00
CA ALA A 161 -4.20 8.77 10.40
C ALA A 161 -4.32 7.25 10.28
N THR A 162 -3.84 6.65 9.18
CA THR A 162 -3.81 5.19 9.00
C THR A 162 -2.99 4.51 10.09
N PHE A 163 -1.80 5.04 10.38
CA PHE A 163 -0.93 4.51 11.44
C PHE A 163 -1.61 4.58 12.82
N LEU A 164 -2.22 5.72 13.16
CA LEU A 164 -2.94 5.88 14.41
C LEU A 164 -4.14 4.95 14.51
N GLY A 165 -4.92 4.80 13.43
CA GLY A 165 -6.03 3.88 13.36
C GLY A 165 -5.60 2.42 13.54
N ALA A 166 -4.52 2.01 12.89
CA ALA A 166 -3.98 0.67 13.03
C ALA A 166 -3.53 0.36 14.46
N ASN A 167 -2.86 1.31 15.13
CA ASN A 167 -2.43 1.12 16.51
C ASN A 167 -3.57 1.24 17.51
N PHE A 168 -4.61 2.03 17.21
CA PHE A 168 -5.79 2.16 18.07
C PHE A 168 -6.51 0.82 18.27
N MET A 169 -6.38 -0.13 17.34
CA MET A 169 -6.93 -1.49 17.47
C MET A 169 -6.47 -2.20 18.75
N LEU A 170 -5.28 -1.86 19.27
CA LEU A 170 -4.75 -2.49 20.49
C LEU A 170 -5.60 -2.18 21.73
N VAL A 171 -6.24 -1.01 21.80
CA VAL A 171 -7.08 -0.59 22.93
C VAL A 171 -8.34 -1.47 23.04
N PRO A 172 -9.22 -1.58 22.02
CA PRO A 172 -10.38 -2.46 22.13
C PRO A 172 -9.98 -3.96 22.21
N ARG A 173 -8.84 -4.37 21.60
CA ARG A 173 -8.34 -5.74 21.77
C ARG A 173 -8.00 -6.05 23.22
N TRP A 174 -7.36 -5.11 23.93
CA TRP A 174 -7.07 -5.25 25.35
C TRP A 174 -8.35 -5.28 26.21
N LEU A 175 -9.37 -4.48 25.86
CA LEU A 175 -10.62 -4.37 26.61
C LEU A 175 -11.57 -5.54 26.37
N PHE A 176 -11.68 -6.03 25.14
CA PHE A 176 -12.71 -7.00 24.70
C PHE A 176 -12.13 -8.39 24.34
N GLY A 177 -10.82 -8.56 24.50
CA GLY A 177 -10.13 -9.81 24.23
C GLY A 177 -9.71 -10.00 22.77
N SER A 178 -9.07 -11.15 22.50
CA SER A 178 -8.45 -11.51 21.22
C SER A 178 -9.28 -12.48 20.38
N GLY A 179 -10.36 -13.01 20.91
CA GLY A 179 -11.28 -13.93 20.22
C GLY A 179 -12.19 -13.25 19.19
N ASP A 180 -13.13 -14.01 18.64
CA ASP A 180 -14.06 -13.55 17.61
C ASP A 180 -14.93 -12.38 18.08
N ALA A 181 -15.37 -12.36 19.33
CA ALA A 181 -16.14 -11.25 19.90
C ALA A 181 -15.34 -9.95 19.98
N GLY A 182 -14.06 -10.02 20.38
CA GLY A 182 -13.15 -8.87 20.38
C GLY A 182 -12.86 -8.35 18.97
N ALA A 183 -12.61 -9.25 18.04
CA ALA A 183 -12.41 -8.92 16.63
C ALA A 183 -13.66 -8.26 16.02
N ALA A 184 -14.84 -8.80 16.27
CA ALA A 184 -16.12 -8.22 15.85
C ALA A 184 -16.31 -6.80 16.40
N THR A 185 -16.01 -6.58 17.67
CA THR A 185 -16.10 -5.27 18.31
C THR A 185 -15.16 -4.26 17.64
N ILE A 186 -13.92 -4.64 17.36
CA ILE A 186 -12.95 -3.79 16.67
C ILE A 186 -13.47 -3.39 15.29
N ILE A 187 -13.97 -4.35 14.51
CA ILE A 187 -14.51 -4.08 13.16
C ILE A 187 -15.76 -3.20 13.24
N LEU A 188 -16.66 -3.43 14.19
CA LEU A 188 -17.84 -2.59 14.38
C LEU A 188 -17.47 -1.13 14.78
N LEU A 189 -16.41 -0.94 15.57
CA LEU A 189 -15.89 0.41 15.89
C LEU A 189 -15.43 1.17 14.66
N VAL A 190 -15.00 0.51 13.58
CA VAL A 190 -14.67 1.16 12.30
C VAL A 190 -15.86 1.91 11.70
N ALA A 191 -17.09 1.51 12.03
CA ALA A 191 -18.29 2.20 11.57
C ALA A 191 -18.31 3.67 12.00
N VAL A 192 -17.71 4.03 13.14
CA VAL A 192 -17.67 5.40 13.65
C VAL A 192 -16.86 6.32 12.71
N PRO A 193 -15.56 6.11 12.45
CA PRO A 193 -14.81 6.97 11.55
C PRO A 193 -15.34 6.92 10.11
N VAL A 194 -15.91 5.80 9.65
CA VAL A 194 -16.54 5.70 8.33
C VAL A 194 -17.83 6.53 8.25
N ALA A 195 -18.66 6.53 9.30
CA ALA A 195 -19.84 7.40 9.38
C ALA A 195 -19.46 8.88 9.41
N VAL A 196 -18.39 9.25 10.15
CA VAL A 196 -17.84 10.60 10.13
C VAL A 196 -17.39 10.96 8.71
N ALA A 197 -16.66 10.08 8.02
CA ALA A 197 -16.23 10.31 6.64
C ALA A 197 -17.43 10.49 5.68
N LEU A 198 -18.50 9.70 5.86
CA LEU A 198 -19.75 9.85 5.09
C LEU A 198 -20.38 11.23 5.33
N LEU A 199 -20.52 11.66 6.59
CA LEU A 199 -21.09 12.96 6.95
C LEU A 199 -20.25 14.11 6.38
N LEU A 200 -18.92 14.00 6.45
CA LEU A 200 -18.02 14.99 5.86
C LEU A 200 -18.12 15.03 4.33
N SER A 201 -18.32 13.89 3.68
CA SER A 201 -18.54 13.82 2.21
C SER A 201 -19.81 14.56 1.78
N ILE A 202 -20.88 14.49 2.58
CA ILE A 202 -22.16 15.16 2.32
C ILE A 202 -22.02 16.69 2.43
N ARG A 203 -21.12 17.19 3.29
CA ARG A 203 -20.92 18.63 3.53
C ARG A 203 -20.27 19.39 2.38
N PHE A 204 -19.68 18.70 1.40
CA PHE A 204 -19.13 19.35 0.23
C PHE A 204 -20.26 19.91 -0.65
N PRO A 205 -20.11 21.15 -1.19
CA PRO A 205 -21.02 21.65 -2.22
C PRO A 205 -20.96 20.77 -3.47
N ARG A 206 -22.04 20.76 -4.24
CA ARG A 206 -22.08 20.02 -5.51
C ARG A 206 -21.02 20.56 -6.47
N ARG A 207 -20.35 19.67 -7.21
CA ARG A 207 -19.35 19.97 -8.26
C ARG A 207 -18.02 20.60 -7.79
N VAL A 208 -17.84 20.92 -6.52
CA VAL A 208 -16.57 21.50 -6.01
C VAL A 208 -15.38 20.52 -6.14
N LEU A 209 -15.63 19.24 -6.10
CA LEU A 209 -14.59 18.20 -6.17
C LEU A 209 -14.28 17.75 -7.61
N GLY A 210 -14.94 18.32 -8.62
CA GLY A 210 -14.83 17.91 -10.01
C GLY A 210 -15.61 16.63 -10.35
N PRO A 211 -15.40 16.04 -11.53
CA PRO A 211 -14.58 16.56 -12.62
C PRO A 211 -15.25 17.74 -13.35
N ASP A 212 -14.47 18.48 -14.14
CA ASP A 212 -14.96 19.54 -14.99
C ASP A 212 -15.88 19.01 -16.10
N ASP A 213 -16.80 19.85 -16.62
CA ASP A 213 -17.81 19.43 -17.60
C ASP A 213 -17.20 18.89 -18.90
N THR A 214 -15.99 19.35 -19.28
CA THR A 214 -15.23 18.83 -20.43
C THR A 214 -14.76 17.39 -20.24
N ALA A 215 -14.37 16.99 -19.04
CA ALA A 215 -13.94 15.63 -18.73
C ALA A 215 -15.13 14.65 -18.72
N ARG A 216 -16.33 15.12 -18.34
CA ARG A 216 -17.57 14.32 -18.36
C ARG A 216 -18.06 13.97 -19.78
N ALA A 217 -17.63 14.71 -20.79
CA ALA A 217 -18.01 14.48 -22.18
C ALA A 217 -17.32 13.26 -22.80
N ILE A 218 -16.38 12.60 -22.11
CA ILE A 218 -15.70 11.40 -22.60
C ILE A 218 -16.67 10.22 -22.55
N HIS A 219 -17.18 9.84 -23.72
CA HIS A 219 -18.04 8.67 -23.90
C HIS A 219 -17.20 7.42 -24.25
N GLY A 220 -17.62 6.26 -23.78
CA GLY A 220 -16.98 4.98 -24.10
C GLY A 220 -16.96 4.00 -22.91
N SER A 221 -16.61 2.75 -23.18
CA SER A 221 -16.50 1.71 -22.15
C SER A 221 -15.32 1.98 -21.21
N VAL A 222 -15.58 2.02 -19.90
CA VAL A 222 -14.53 2.15 -18.86
C VAL A 222 -13.60 0.94 -18.91
N LEU A 223 -14.16 -0.27 -19.08
CA LEU A 223 -13.37 -1.49 -19.18
C LEU A 223 -12.39 -1.42 -20.36
N TYR A 224 -12.84 -0.95 -21.51
CA TYR A 224 -11.99 -0.76 -22.69
C TYR A 224 -10.89 0.28 -22.44
N ALA A 225 -11.23 1.41 -21.83
CA ALA A 225 -10.25 2.46 -21.51
C ALA A 225 -9.18 1.98 -20.52
N VAL A 226 -9.56 1.21 -19.49
CA VAL A 226 -8.62 0.63 -18.53
C VAL A 226 -7.75 -0.45 -19.19
N ALA A 227 -8.36 -1.37 -19.94
CA ALA A 227 -7.63 -2.46 -20.60
C ALA A 227 -6.63 -1.91 -21.65
N THR A 228 -7.05 -0.93 -22.45
CA THR A 228 -6.16 -0.26 -23.41
C THR A 228 -5.07 0.54 -22.71
N GLY A 229 -5.39 1.25 -21.62
CA GLY A 229 -4.42 1.99 -20.81
C GLY A 229 -3.36 1.08 -20.22
N TRP A 230 -3.72 -0.08 -19.70
CA TRP A 230 -2.78 -1.09 -19.21
C TRP A 230 -1.91 -1.66 -20.33
N LEU A 231 -2.51 -1.97 -21.48
CA LEU A 231 -1.76 -2.50 -22.63
C LEU A 231 -0.74 -1.48 -23.14
N PHE A 232 -1.13 -0.20 -23.25
CA PHE A 232 -0.21 0.88 -23.60
C PHE A 232 0.89 1.06 -22.54
N GLY A 233 0.54 1.06 -21.26
CA GLY A 233 1.51 1.12 -20.16
C GLY A 233 2.50 -0.04 -20.21
N ALA A 234 2.03 -1.27 -20.37
CA ALA A 234 2.89 -2.45 -20.48
C ALA A 234 3.82 -2.37 -21.70
N ARG A 235 3.31 -1.96 -22.86
CA ARG A 235 4.13 -1.75 -24.06
C ARG A 235 5.19 -0.67 -23.85
N THR A 236 4.85 0.43 -23.20
CA THR A 236 5.77 1.51 -22.87
C THR A 236 6.86 1.03 -21.92
N VAL A 237 6.49 0.27 -20.87
CA VAL A 237 7.47 -0.35 -19.94
C VAL A 237 8.43 -1.25 -20.69
N LEU A 238 7.93 -2.16 -21.53
CA LEU A 238 8.77 -3.08 -22.32
C LEU A 238 9.63 -2.35 -23.36
N GLY A 239 9.11 -1.25 -23.93
CA GLY A 239 9.82 -0.38 -24.87
C GLY A 239 10.85 0.55 -24.23
N THR A 240 10.85 0.71 -22.89
CA THR A 240 11.76 1.57 -22.14
C THR A 240 12.65 0.72 -21.22
N PRO A 241 13.83 0.26 -21.67
CA PRO A 241 14.65 -0.72 -20.95
C PRO A 241 15.01 -0.29 -19.52
N THR A 242 15.24 1.00 -19.29
CA THR A 242 15.54 1.53 -17.94
C THR A 242 14.35 1.39 -16.96
N VAL A 243 13.12 1.56 -17.44
CA VAL A 243 11.91 1.39 -16.65
C VAL A 243 11.65 -0.11 -16.42
N ALA A 244 11.76 -0.94 -17.47
CA ALA A 244 11.61 -2.39 -17.33
C ALA A 244 12.63 -2.97 -16.34
N ALA A 245 13.89 -2.50 -16.40
CA ALA A 245 14.95 -2.89 -15.47
C ALA A 245 14.56 -2.59 -14.02
N THR A 246 14.21 -1.35 -13.72
CA THR A 246 13.89 -0.94 -12.34
C THR A 246 12.61 -1.57 -11.82
N LEU A 247 11.59 -1.76 -12.66
CA LEU A 247 10.37 -2.48 -12.27
C LEU A 247 10.62 -3.96 -12.01
N SER A 248 11.53 -4.62 -12.75
CA SER A 248 11.90 -6.01 -12.44
C SER A 248 12.59 -6.15 -11.07
N GLY A 249 13.48 -5.23 -10.71
CA GLY A 249 14.09 -5.15 -9.38
C GLY A 249 13.06 -4.91 -8.28
N LEU A 250 12.07 -4.03 -8.54
CA LEU A 250 10.98 -3.77 -7.62
C LEU A 250 10.07 -5.00 -7.42
N ALA A 251 9.74 -5.72 -8.50
CA ALA A 251 8.96 -6.96 -8.42
C ALA A 251 9.70 -8.03 -7.61
N ALA A 252 11.00 -8.22 -7.85
CA ALA A 252 11.83 -9.15 -7.08
C ALA A 252 11.80 -8.81 -5.58
N HIS A 253 11.98 -7.54 -5.21
CA HIS A 253 11.88 -7.11 -3.82
C HIS A 253 10.49 -7.41 -3.23
N ARG A 254 9.41 -7.18 -3.98
CA ARG A 254 8.05 -7.44 -3.50
C ARG A 254 7.73 -8.91 -3.33
N MET A 255 8.26 -9.77 -4.19
CA MET A 255 8.16 -11.22 -4.01
C MET A 255 8.84 -11.65 -2.70
N VAL A 256 10.07 -11.21 -2.46
CA VAL A 256 10.79 -11.57 -1.22
C VAL A 256 10.12 -11.00 0.02
N PHE A 257 9.59 -9.78 -0.07
CA PHE A 257 8.82 -9.19 1.03
C PHE A 257 7.56 -10.03 1.34
N GLY A 258 6.88 -10.57 0.31
CA GLY A 258 5.74 -11.48 0.48
C GLY A 258 6.13 -12.78 1.19
N ILE A 259 7.24 -13.41 0.78
CA ILE A 259 7.79 -14.60 1.42
C ILE A 259 8.09 -14.34 2.90
N ASN A 260 8.87 -13.29 3.19
CA ASN A 260 9.30 -12.97 4.55
C ASN A 260 8.12 -12.58 5.46
N SER A 261 7.13 -11.85 4.94
CA SER A 261 5.95 -11.48 5.71
C SER A 261 5.14 -12.72 6.13
N LEU A 262 4.97 -13.69 5.21
CA LEU A 262 4.32 -14.95 5.53
C LEU A 262 5.12 -15.76 6.56
N LEU A 263 6.44 -15.93 6.34
CA LEU A 263 7.33 -16.66 7.25
C LEU A 263 7.27 -16.08 8.67
N VAL A 264 7.44 -14.76 8.81
CA VAL A 264 7.41 -14.10 10.12
C VAL A 264 6.07 -14.33 10.82
N LEU A 265 4.96 -14.15 10.11
CA LEU A 265 3.64 -14.31 10.71
C LEU A 265 3.36 -15.74 11.16
N VAL A 266 3.75 -16.74 10.36
CA VAL A 266 3.55 -18.15 10.71
C VAL A 266 4.49 -18.57 11.86
N ILE A 267 5.76 -18.19 11.83
CA ILE A 267 6.72 -18.50 12.91
C ILE A 267 6.27 -17.87 14.22
N VAL A 268 5.94 -16.58 14.21
CA VAL A 268 5.49 -15.86 15.42
C VAL A 268 4.27 -16.54 16.03
N ARG A 269 3.34 -16.99 15.20
CA ARG A 269 2.13 -17.65 15.68
C ARG A 269 2.37 -19.01 16.33
N HIS A 270 3.43 -19.72 15.94
CA HIS A 270 3.75 -21.04 16.48
C HIS A 270 4.74 -21.01 17.65
N THR A 271 5.55 -19.95 17.77
CA THR A 271 6.57 -19.83 18.82
C THR A 271 6.08 -19.11 20.07
N ASP A 272 5.15 -18.15 19.93
CA ASP A 272 4.68 -17.36 21.06
C ASP A 272 3.38 -17.97 21.64
N THR A 273 3.52 -18.57 22.82
CA THR A 273 2.39 -19.13 23.62
C THR A 273 1.50 -18.02 24.21
N HIS A 274 1.98 -16.75 24.23
CA HIS A 274 1.22 -15.60 24.67
C HIS A 274 0.80 -14.75 23.47
N GLU A 275 -0.49 -14.73 23.17
CA GLU A 275 -1.09 -14.07 21.99
C GLU A 275 -0.71 -12.59 21.81
N VAL A 276 -0.57 -11.85 22.93
CA VAL A 276 -0.18 -10.43 22.89
C VAL A 276 1.30 -10.28 22.49
N ALA A 277 2.16 -11.21 22.92
CA ALA A 277 3.58 -11.18 22.56
C ALA A 277 3.79 -11.49 21.09
N GLY A 278 3.07 -12.45 20.50
CA GLY A 278 3.15 -12.77 19.09
C GLY A 278 2.73 -11.61 18.18
N LEU A 279 1.61 -10.95 18.49
CA LEU A 279 1.19 -9.74 17.78
C LEU A 279 2.25 -8.63 17.92
N GLY A 280 2.83 -8.47 19.11
CA GLY A 280 3.89 -7.50 19.38
C GLY A 280 5.11 -7.71 18.48
N THR A 281 5.58 -8.95 18.32
CA THR A 281 6.73 -9.29 17.47
C THR A 281 6.44 -9.01 15.99
N ALA A 282 5.25 -9.34 15.49
CA ALA A 282 4.84 -9.02 14.14
C ALA A 282 4.78 -7.50 13.90
N VAL A 283 4.27 -6.73 14.87
CA VAL A 283 4.24 -5.26 14.81
C VAL A 283 5.66 -4.70 14.78
N VAL A 284 6.58 -5.24 15.61
CA VAL A 284 8.00 -4.83 15.62
C VAL A 284 8.66 -5.09 14.26
N PHE A 285 8.40 -6.24 13.61
CA PHE A 285 8.91 -6.53 12.28
C PHE A 285 8.41 -5.52 11.24
N VAL A 286 7.11 -5.22 11.23
CA VAL A 286 6.51 -4.24 10.31
C VAL A 286 7.05 -2.85 10.58
N ALA A 287 7.17 -2.45 11.86
CA ALA A 287 7.72 -1.15 12.26
C ALA A 287 9.20 -1.01 11.85
N ALA A 288 10.01 -2.05 12.06
CA ALA A 288 11.42 -2.08 11.66
C ALA A 288 11.55 -1.91 10.12
N THR A 289 10.75 -2.66 9.36
CA THR A 289 10.72 -2.56 7.89
C THR A 289 10.29 -1.15 7.44
N GLY A 290 9.28 -0.57 8.08
CA GLY A 290 8.81 0.80 7.82
C GLY A 290 9.87 1.85 8.14
N LEU A 291 10.59 1.70 9.26
CA LEU A 291 11.68 2.60 9.66
C LEU A 291 12.84 2.52 8.66
N GLY A 292 13.21 1.33 8.19
CA GLY A 292 14.19 1.14 7.12
C GLY A 292 13.76 1.85 5.84
N SER A 293 12.51 1.68 5.44
CA SER A 293 11.94 2.35 4.26
C SER A 293 11.92 3.88 4.43
N PHE A 294 11.65 4.38 5.63
CA PHE A 294 11.73 5.81 5.92
C PHE A 294 13.15 6.34 5.76
N LEU A 295 14.14 5.65 6.33
CA LEU A 295 15.55 6.04 6.25
C LEU A 295 16.06 6.06 4.79
N ALA A 296 15.53 5.20 3.93
CA ALA A 296 15.88 5.19 2.51
C ALA A 296 15.61 6.53 1.82
N ASN A 297 14.58 7.29 2.23
CA ASN A 297 14.30 8.60 1.64
C ASN A 297 15.43 9.62 1.94
N ILE A 298 16.18 9.41 3.01
CA ILE A 298 17.32 10.24 3.39
C ILE A 298 18.60 9.78 2.66
N VAL A 299 18.80 8.46 2.56
CA VAL A 299 20.03 7.85 2.02
C VAL A 299 20.04 7.84 0.48
N THR A 300 18.89 7.68 -0.17
CA THR A 300 18.80 7.51 -1.63
C THR A 300 19.28 8.75 -2.41
N PRO A 301 18.88 10.01 -2.09
CA PRO A 301 19.29 11.16 -2.89
C PRO A 301 20.81 11.35 -2.97
N PRO A 302 21.59 11.30 -1.86
CA PRO A 302 23.04 11.40 -1.94
C PRO A 302 23.68 10.20 -2.66
N ALA A 303 23.14 8.99 -2.49
CA ALA A 303 23.63 7.81 -3.18
C ALA A 303 23.44 7.92 -4.70
N VAL A 304 22.25 8.34 -5.15
CA VAL A 304 21.95 8.57 -6.57
C VAL A 304 22.80 9.70 -7.15
N LYS A 305 23.04 10.77 -6.39
CA LYS A 305 23.93 11.86 -6.82
C LYS A 305 25.38 11.39 -7.03
N ARG A 306 25.85 10.46 -6.18
CA ARG A 306 27.25 9.98 -6.23
C ARG A 306 27.47 8.88 -7.26
N TRP A 307 26.57 7.91 -7.38
CA TRP A 307 26.74 6.68 -8.16
C TRP A 307 25.78 6.55 -9.34
N GLY A 308 24.80 7.44 -9.44
CA GLY A 308 23.71 7.34 -10.37
C GLY A 308 22.63 6.34 -9.89
N ARG A 309 21.41 6.53 -10.39
CA ARG A 309 20.23 5.71 -9.99
C ARG A 309 20.39 4.23 -10.28
N TYR A 310 21.05 3.88 -11.40
CA TYR A 310 21.24 2.53 -11.85
C TYR A 310 22.17 1.73 -10.93
N ALA A 311 23.35 2.27 -10.63
CA ALA A 311 24.29 1.62 -9.72
C ALA A 311 23.75 1.57 -8.28
N THR A 312 23.01 2.60 -7.85
CA THR A 312 22.37 2.63 -6.53
C THR A 312 21.33 1.51 -6.40
N ALA A 313 20.48 1.29 -7.41
CA ALA A 313 19.51 0.20 -7.40
C ALA A 313 20.18 -1.18 -7.42
N ASN A 314 21.22 -1.37 -8.25
CA ASN A 314 22.00 -2.61 -8.26
C ASN A 314 22.67 -2.89 -6.91
N GLY A 315 23.30 -1.88 -6.30
CA GLY A 315 23.90 -2.01 -4.98
C GLY A 315 22.88 -2.41 -3.91
N ALA A 316 21.69 -1.81 -3.94
CA ALA A 316 20.61 -2.16 -3.04
C ALA A 316 20.12 -3.61 -3.22
N LEU A 317 20.00 -4.10 -4.47
CA LEU A 317 19.62 -5.50 -4.75
C LEU A 317 20.71 -6.49 -4.31
N VAL A 318 21.99 -6.17 -4.50
CA VAL A 318 23.12 -6.98 -4.00
C VAL A 318 23.07 -7.06 -2.47
N CYS A 319 22.98 -5.93 -1.79
CA CYS A 319 22.88 -5.92 -0.34
C CYS A 319 21.67 -6.72 0.14
N ALA A 320 20.50 -6.56 -0.50
CA ALA A 320 19.30 -7.31 -0.16
C ALA A 320 19.48 -8.82 -0.31
N ALA A 321 20.18 -9.30 -1.36
CA ALA A 321 20.48 -10.71 -1.54
C ALA A 321 21.33 -11.29 -0.38
N PHE A 322 22.35 -10.56 0.09
CA PHE A 322 23.16 -10.99 1.24
C PHE A 322 22.39 -10.93 2.56
N ILE A 323 21.61 -9.87 2.79
CA ILE A 323 20.77 -9.73 4.00
C ILE A 323 19.77 -10.90 4.08
N GLN A 324 19.21 -11.30 2.94
CA GLN A 324 18.24 -12.40 2.87
C GLN A 324 18.86 -13.75 3.27
N VAL A 325 20.15 -13.99 3.00
CA VAL A 325 20.86 -15.18 3.49
C VAL A 325 20.90 -15.22 5.01
N ALA A 326 21.17 -14.09 5.67
CA ALA A 326 21.12 -14.00 7.14
C ALA A 326 19.72 -14.27 7.69
N GLY A 327 18.67 -13.79 7.00
CA GLY A 327 17.27 -14.06 7.36
C GLY A 327 16.87 -15.52 7.32
N ALA A 328 17.61 -16.37 6.58
CA ALA A 328 17.37 -17.80 6.51
C ALA A 328 17.68 -18.58 7.81
N THR A 329 18.29 -17.94 8.79
CA THR A 329 18.43 -18.50 10.15
C THR A 329 17.08 -18.68 10.85
N LEU A 330 16.02 -17.99 10.39
CA LEU A 330 14.66 -17.99 10.93
C LEU A 330 14.58 -17.59 12.43
N GLN A 331 15.63 -16.95 12.95
CA GLN A 331 15.61 -16.38 14.31
C GLN A 331 14.88 -15.04 14.26
N LEU A 332 13.85 -14.85 15.07
CA LEU A 332 12.97 -13.66 15.04
C LEU A 332 13.75 -12.34 15.16
N VAL A 333 14.73 -12.26 16.04
CA VAL A 333 15.57 -11.06 16.21
C VAL A 333 16.35 -10.75 14.93
N VAL A 334 16.93 -11.78 14.28
CA VAL A 334 17.65 -11.65 13.01
C VAL A 334 16.68 -11.25 11.90
N MET A 335 15.48 -11.85 11.86
CA MET A 335 14.46 -11.51 10.87
C MET A 335 13.97 -10.07 11.00
N VAL A 336 13.84 -9.54 12.22
CA VAL A 336 13.49 -8.12 12.46
C VAL A 336 14.59 -7.19 11.95
N ALA A 337 15.86 -7.49 12.26
CA ALA A 337 17.00 -6.73 11.75
C ALA A 337 17.10 -6.79 10.22
N CYS A 338 16.91 -7.97 9.64
CA CYS A 338 16.81 -8.14 8.18
C CYS A 338 15.63 -7.37 7.61
N GLY A 339 14.46 -7.35 8.27
CA GLY A 339 13.29 -6.57 7.89
C GLY A 339 13.60 -5.09 7.75
N PHE A 340 14.30 -4.51 8.72
CA PHE A 340 14.77 -3.12 8.66
C PHE A 340 15.68 -2.86 7.45
N LEU A 341 16.70 -3.69 7.25
CA LEU A 341 17.66 -3.53 6.16
C LEU A 341 17.03 -3.80 4.78
N LEU A 342 16.14 -4.78 4.68
CA LEU A 342 15.39 -5.06 3.46
C LEU A 342 14.36 -3.98 3.15
N GLY A 343 13.73 -3.39 4.17
CA GLY A 343 12.86 -2.24 4.02
C GLY A 343 13.61 -1.03 3.43
N LEU A 344 14.83 -0.79 3.94
CA LEU A 344 15.71 0.25 3.40
C LEU A 344 16.08 -0.05 1.93
N ALA A 345 16.60 -1.24 1.64
CA ALA A 345 17.02 -1.62 0.30
C ALA A 345 15.85 -1.57 -0.70
N GLY A 346 14.69 -2.09 -0.32
CA GLY A 346 13.50 -2.09 -1.17
C GLY A 346 12.97 -0.71 -1.49
N GLN A 347 12.98 0.20 -0.54
CA GLN A 347 12.57 1.58 -0.78
C GLN A 347 13.59 2.33 -1.64
N VAL A 348 14.90 2.04 -1.53
CA VAL A 348 15.93 2.56 -2.45
C VAL A 348 15.61 2.14 -3.88
N VAL A 349 15.34 0.85 -4.11
CA VAL A 349 14.95 0.33 -5.43
C VAL A 349 13.69 1.01 -5.94
N LYS A 350 12.67 1.18 -5.07
CA LYS A 350 11.42 1.86 -5.43
C LYS A 350 11.65 3.31 -5.85
N LEU A 351 12.44 4.08 -5.09
CA LEU A 351 12.74 5.47 -5.42
C LEU A 351 13.50 5.60 -6.75
N CYS A 352 14.40 4.67 -7.05
CA CYS A 352 15.09 4.60 -8.34
C CYS A 352 14.10 4.25 -9.48
N ALA A 353 13.15 3.36 -9.25
CA ALA A 353 12.12 3.00 -10.22
C ALA A 353 11.16 4.18 -10.48
N ASP A 354 10.67 4.84 -9.44
CA ASP A 354 9.82 6.03 -9.55
C ASP A 354 10.54 7.14 -10.34
N THR A 355 11.82 7.35 -10.08
CA THR A 355 12.64 8.33 -10.81
C THR A 355 12.82 7.94 -12.29
N ALA A 356 13.02 6.65 -12.58
CA ALA A 356 13.12 6.18 -13.97
C ALA A 356 11.82 6.44 -14.75
N MET A 357 10.66 6.14 -14.14
CA MET A 357 9.36 6.39 -14.76
C MET A 357 9.08 7.88 -14.97
N GLN A 358 9.57 8.74 -14.06
CA GLN A 358 9.39 10.19 -14.18
C GLN A 358 10.29 10.83 -15.23
N LEU A 359 11.50 10.34 -15.42
CA LEU A 359 12.51 10.96 -16.29
C LEU A 359 12.63 10.31 -17.67
N ASP A 360 12.39 8.99 -17.78
CA ASP A 360 12.65 8.24 -19.01
C ASP A 360 11.37 7.95 -19.81
N VAL A 361 10.21 8.37 -19.30
CA VAL A 361 8.92 8.19 -19.97
C VAL A 361 8.33 9.55 -20.31
N ASP A 362 7.82 9.67 -21.54
CA ASP A 362 7.11 10.87 -22.00
C ASP A 362 5.94 11.21 -21.06
N ASP A 363 5.70 12.49 -20.82
CA ASP A 363 4.70 12.98 -19.87
C ASP A 363 3.29 12.42 -20.14
N ALA A 364 2.91 12.33 -21.42
CA ALA A 364 1.64 11.79 -21.86
C ALA A 364 1.44 10.28 -21.52
N LEU A 365 2.53 9.53 -21.31
CA LEU A 365 2.50 8.07 -21.05
C LEU A 365 2.79 7.72 -19.59
N ARG A 366 3.26 8.67 -18.77
CA ARG A 366 3.61 8.42 -17.37
C ARG A 366 2.47 7.81 -16.58
N GLY A 367 1.26 8.33 -16.71
CA GLY A 367 0.09 7.81 -16.03
C GLY A 367 -0.17 6.33 -16.33
N HIS A 368 0.02 5.91 -17.59
CA HIS A 368 -0.14 4.52 -18.01
C HIS A 368 0.94 3.60 -17.42
N VAL A 369 2.19 4.09 -17.33
CA VAL A 369 3.30 3.32 -16.72
C VAL A 369 3.10 3.16 -15.22
N PHE A 370 2.70 4.21 -14.51
CA PHE A 370 2.36 4.12 -13.08
C PHE A 370 1.17 3.18 -12.84
N ALA A 371 0.19 3.14 -13.75
CA ALA A 371 -0.93 2.21 -13.67
C ALA A 371 -0.51 0.74 -13.82
N VAL A 372 0.66 0.44 -14.40
CA VAL A 372 1.26 -0.89 -14.46
C VAL A 372 2.09 -1.19 -13.19
N GLN A 373 2.76 -0.20 -12.63
CA GLN A 373 3.60 -0.37 -11.43
C GLN A 373 2.80 -0.87 -10.22
N ASP A 374 1.64 -0.28 -9.94
CA ASP A 374 0.84 -0.63 -8.76
C ASP A 374 0.37 -2.09 -8.78
N PRO A 375 -0.23 -2.61 -9.88
CA PRO A 375 -0.54 -4.03 -9.98
C PRO A 375 0.70 -4.93 -9.88
N LEU A 376 1.78 -4.60 -10.58
CA LEU A 376 3.03 -5.38 -10.52
C LEU A 376 3.53 -5.52 -9.08
N PHE A 377 3.51 -4.41 -8.34
CA PHE A 377 3.95 -4.32 -6.96
C PHE A 377 3.16 -5.24 -6.01
N TRP A 378 1.83 -5.20 -6.07
CA TRP A 378 0.98 -5.98 -5.18
C TRP A 378 0.77 -7.42 -5.65
N LEU A 379 0.65 -7.64 -6.95
CA LEU A 379 0.51 -9.00 -7.50
C LEU A 379 1.78 -9.83 -7.29
N SER A 380 2.97 -9.23 -7.40
CA SER A 380 4.23 -9.90 -7.06
C SER A 380 4.26 -10.34 -5.59
N PHE A 381 3.81 -9.49 -4.68
CA PHE A 381 3.69 -9.79 -3.26
C PHE A 381 2.69 -10.93 -3.00
N ILE A 382 1.47 -10.82 -3.55
CA ILE A 382 0.41 -11.80 -3.35
C ILE A 382 0.80 -13.15 -3.95
N ALA A 383 1.32 -13.17 -5.18
CA ALA A 383 1.73 -14.41 -5.84
C ALA A 383 2.82 -15.13 -5.06
N ALA A 384 3.83 -14.41 -4.57
CA ALA A 384 4.90 -14.99 -3.75
C ALA A 384 4.38 -15.49 -2.40
N SER A 385 3.51 -14.76 -1.73
CA SER A 385 2.88 -15.19 -0.47
C SER A 385 2.03 -16.45 -0.68
N THR A 386 1.22 -16.49 -1.75
CA THR A 386 0.37 -17.65 -2.08
C THR A 386 1.20 -18.87 -2.43
N PHE A 387 2.27 -18.71 -3.25
CA PHE A 387 3.19 -19.80 -3.55
C PHE A 387 3.89 -20.31 -2.27
N SER A 388 4.33 -19.39 -1.42
CA SER A 388 4.95 -19.75 -0.14
C SER A 388 4.01 -20.53 0.76
N ALA A 389 2.71 -20.15 0.81
CA ALA A 389 1.71 -20.88 1.59
C ALA A 389 1.53 -22.33 1.12
N ALA A 390 1.72 -22.60 -0.18
CA ALA A 390 1.61 -23.94 -0.74
C ALA A 390 2.78 -24.87 -0.34
N VAL A 391 3.96 -24.32 -0.01
CA VAL A 391 5.19 -25.10 0.28
C VAL A 391 5.64 -24.97 1.73
N LEU A 392 5.08 -24.03 2.50
CA LEU A 392 5.45 -23.77 3.87
C LEU A 392 4.88 -24.84 4.82
N PRO A 393 5.71 -25.51 5.63
CA PRO A 393 5.22 -26.35 6.72
C PRO A 393 4.39 -25.55 7.73
N ALA A 394 3.51 -26.24 8.46
CA ALA A 394 2.62 -25.60 9.42
C ALA A 394 3.34 -24.82 10.52
N ASP A 395 4.54 -25.29 10.93
CA ASP A 395 5.40 -24.62 11.94
C ASP A 395 6.16 -23.40 11.40
N GLY A 396 6.11 -23.13 10.11
CA GLY A 396 6.82 -22.04 9.47
C GLY A 396 8.33 -22.25 9.29
N HIS A 397 8.88 -23.41 9.66
CA HIS A 397 10.32 -23.65 9.62
C HIS A 397 10.80 -24.09 8.23
N ALA A 398 11.01 -23.13 7.32
CA ALA A 398 11.43 -23.36 5.94
C ALA A 398 12.64 -22.49 5.53
N PRO A 399 13.88 -22.80 5.98
CA PRO A 399 15.09 -22.05 5.61
C PRO A 399 15.32 -21.98 4.11
N ILE A 400 14.99 -23.05 3.38
CA ILE A 400 15.14 -23.13 1.90
C ILE A 400 14.23 -22.09 1.23
N LEU A 401 13.02 -21.90 1.74
CA LEU A 401 12.11 -20.87 1.22
C LEU A 401 12.67 -19.45 1.47
N ALA A 402 13.25 -19.21 2.65
CA ALA A 402 13.94 -17.94 2.92
C ALA A 402 15.14 -17.73 1.98
N LEU A 403 15.97 -18.78 1.76
CA LEU A 403 17.10 -18.72 0.82
C LEU A 403 16.66 -18.50 -0.63
N SER A 404 15.51 -19.01 -1.05
CA SER A 404 14.96 -18.73 -2.39
C SER A 404 14.76 -17.24 -2.64
N GLY A 405 14.49 -16.46 -1.60
CA GLY A 405 14.43 -15.00 -1.66
C GLY A 405 15.74 -14.35 -2.12
N SER A 406 16.89 -14.89 -1.71
CA SER A 406 18.19 -14.43 -2.20
C SER A 406 18.35 -14.70 -3.71
N LEU A 407 17.92 -15.87 -4.19
CA LEU A 407 17.93 -16.17 -5.63
C LEU A 407 16.99 -15.26 -6.42
N ILE A 408 15.84 -14.89 -5.86
CA ILE A 408 14.92 -13.93 -6.47
C ILE A 408 15.59 -12.54 -6.58
N TYR A 409 16.31 -12.08 -5.55
CA TYR A 409 17.07 -10.83 -5.62
C TYR A 409 18.18 -10.89 -6.66
N LEU A 410 18.92 -11.99 -6.75
CA LEU A 410 19.95 -12.19 -7.79
C LEU A 410 19.34 -12.22 -9.20
N GLY A 411 18.18 -12.85 -9.38
CA GLY A 411 17.42 -12.81 -10.62
C GLY A 411 16.96 -11.37 -10.98
N GLY A 412 16.43 -10.64 -10.01
CA GLY A 412 16.10 -9.22 -10.15
C GLY A 412 17.31 -8.34 -10.51
N LEU A 413 18.45 -8.58 -9.87
CA LEU A 413 19.72 -7.93 -10.18
C LEU A 413 20.19 -8.26 -11.61
N ALA A 414 20.15 -9.51 -12.01
CA ALA A 414 20.56 -9.94 -13.35
C ALA A 414 19.67 -9.30 -14.42
N THR A 415 18.35 -9.32 -14.25
CA THR A 415 17.41 -8.68 -15.19
C THR A 415 17.61 -7.16 -15.22
N HIS A 416 17.78 -6.51 -14.06
CA HIS A 416 18.07 -5.09 -13.96
C HIS A 416 19.39 -4.74 -14.68
N ALA A 417 20.45 -5.52 -14.46
CA ALA A 417 21.75 -5.32 -15.08
C ALA A 417 21.74 -5.52 -16.60
N LEU A 418 21.05 -6.58 -17.07
CA LEU A 418 20.99 -6.90 -18.51
C LEU A 418 20.15 -5.90 -19.30
N LEU A 419 18.98 -5.51 -18.75
CA LEU A 419 18.09 -4.55 -19.42
C LEU A 419 18.67 -3.12 -19.38
N GLY A 420 19.30 -2.73 -18.27
CA GLY A 420 19.87 -1.40 -18.14
C GLY A 420 21.10 -1.14 -19.01
N ARG A 421 21.90 -2.17 -19.32
CA ARG A 421 23.07 -2.06 -20.22
C ARG A 421 22.72 -1.69 -21.67
N ARG A 422 21.49 -1.94 -22.11
CA ARG A 422 21.05 -1.67 -23.49
C ARG A 422 20.95 -0.19 -23.86
N ARG A 423 21.28 0.74 -22.93
CA ARG A 423 21.17 2.20 -23.12
C ARG A 423 22.41 3.02 -22.80
N LEU A 424 23.57 2.43 -22.64
CA LEU A 424 24.79 3.24 -22.70
C LEU A 424 25.06 3.46 -24.20
N PRO A 425 24.89 4.70 -24.75
CA PRO A 425 25.47 4.99 -26.02
C PRO A 425 26.98 4.73 -25.87
N ALA A 426 27.54 3.98 -26.80
CA ALA A 426 28.98 3.88 -26.91
C ALA A 426 29.51 5.32 -27.10
N ASN A 427 30.20 5.86 -26.08
CA ASN A 427 31.09 7.02 -26.22
C ASN A 427 32.38 6.53 -26.83
#